data_bd0ae12d56ffc205807b9594426cd07a
#
_entry.id   bd0ae12d56ffc205807b9594426cd07a
#
_cell.length_a   1.000
_cell.length_b   1.000
_cell.length_c   1.000
_cell.angle_alpha   90.00
_cell.angle_beta   90.00
_cell.angle_gamma   90.00
#
_symmetry.space_group_name_H-M   'P 1'
#
loop_
_entity.id
_entity.type
_entity.pdbx_description
1 polymer ?
#
loop_
_entity_poly.entity_id
_entity_poly.type
_entity_poly.pdbx_seq_one_letter_code
_entity_poly.pdbx_strand_id
1 'polypeptide(L)'
;MAGDSPESLDVTKPTLVPPALNLLPHPLAELEPCRVSQSALKLNPSLKLKSGRTLPSIGLGLWKIPNSEVPALVVKAAELGYRHFDAASDYGNEAEAGIGLKQIIDQGIARRDDLWITSKLWNTCHRPEHVPLAVKKTLHDLQLDELDLYLIHFPIALQFVPFEQRYPAGWFYDPAAPQPCMQSDAVPISETWQAMEELVSAGLVREIGVSNFGVSLLRDLLAHARIPPAVLQVELHPYLTQEKLLRFCHEAGIAVTGFSPLGALSYFSLGMATTEESVVDHAVVRQIAARVQKTPAQVVLRWGVQRGTAIVPKSSRPERLAENLAIFDFELSADDMQAISGLNRQRRFNDPGDFCESAFNTFYPIYE
;
A
#
# COMPACT_ATOMS: atom_id res chain seq x y z
N MET A 1 -58.76 2.31 -54.62
CA MET A 1 -58.75 0.84 -54.60
C MET A 1 -57.83 0.43 -53.48
N ALA A 2 -58.37 -0.28 -52.50
CA ALA A 2 -57.81 -1.13 -51.45
C ALA A 2 -56.39 -0.76 -50.96
N GLY A 3 -56.09 -0.30 -49.74
CA GLY A 3 -56.69 -0.60 -48.45
C GLY A 3 -56.01 -1.80 -47.86
N ASP A 4 -54.77 -1.69 -47.30
CA ASP A 4 -54.19 -2.69 -46.42
C ASP A 4 -54.03 -2.07 -45.04
N SER A 5 -54.78 -2.64 -44.12
CA SER A 5 -54.72 -2.36 -42.68
C SER A 5 -53.55 -3.12 -42.05
N PRO A 6 -52.87 -2.60 -41.03
CA PRO A 6 -51.83 -3.34 -40.32
C PRO A 6 -52.44 -4.38 -39.36
N GLU A 7 -51.89 -5.59 -39.42
CA GLU A 7 -52.20 -6.71 -38.53
C GLU A 7 -51.90 -6.36 -37.07
N SER A 8 -52.87 -6.68 -36.23
CA SER A 8 -52.78 -6.59 -34.78
C SER A 8 -51.82 -7.66 -34.24
N LEU A 9 -50.79 -7.22 -33.55
CA LEU A 9 -49.87 -8.10 -32.77
C LEU A 9 -50.62 -8.67 -31.56
N ASP A 10 -50.77 -9.99 -31.56
CA ASP A 10 -51.30 -10.80 -30.46
C ASP A 10 -50.34 -10.79 -29.28
N VAL A 11 -50.75 -10.16 -28.16
CA VAL A 11 -49.96 -10.03 -26.91
C VAL A 11 -50.38 -11.11 -25.91
N THR A 12 -50.25 -12.37 -26.28
CA THR A 12 -50.44 -13.49 -25.34
C THR A 12 -49.29 -14.50 -25.43
N LYS A 13 -48.09 -14.08 -25.07
CA LYS A 13 -47.03 -15.01 -24.66
C LYS A 13 -46.78 -14.87 -23.17
N PRO A 14 -46.80 -15.96 -22.40
CA PRO A 14 -46.50 -15.89 -20.99
C PRO A 14 -44.99 -15.55 -20.80
N THR A 15 -44.78 -14.48 -20.05
CA THR A 15 -43.45 -14.12 -19.53
C THR A 15 -42.94 -15.25 -18.66
N LEU A 16 -41.89 -15.93 -19.09
CA LEU A 16 -41.11 -16.86 -18.26
C LEU A 16 -40.48 -16.04 -17.13
N VAL A 17 -41.09 -16.08 -15.96
CA VAL A 17 -40.45 -15.66 -14.72
C VAL A 17 -39.40 -16.74 -14.38
N PRO A 18 -38.12 -16.39 -14.25
CA PRO A 18 -37.14 -17.35 -13.80
C PRO A 18 -37.47 -17.82 -12.38
N PRO A 19 -37.28 -19.09 -12.04
CA PRO A 19 -37.57 -19.61 -10.72
C PRO A 19 -36.84 -18.79 -9.67
N ALA A 20 -37.53 -18.36 -8.63
CA ALA A 20 -36.97 -17.69 -7.49
C ALA A 20 -35.82 -18.55 -6.94
N LEU A 21 -34.60 -18.01 -6.95
CA LEU A 21 -33.51 -18.61 -6.20
C LEU A 21 -33.97 -18.65 -4.74
N ASN A 22 -34.25 -19.85 -4.24
CA ASN A 22 -34.37 -20.11 -2.82
C ASN A 22 -33.02 -19.83 -2.17
N LEU A 23 -32.82 -18.57 -1.79
CA LEU A 23 -31.76 -18.21 -0.84
C LEU A 23 -32.23 -18.80 0.50
N LEU A 24 -31.72 -19.98 0.83
CA LEU A 24 -31.77 -20.47 2.20
C LEU A 24 -31.26 -19.32 3.09
N PRO A 25 -31.97 -18.97 4.17
CA PRO A 25 -31.46 -18.03 5.14
C PRO A 25 -30.18 -18.67 5.73
N HIS A 26 -29.00 -18.22 5.29
CA HIS A 26 -27.81 -18.41 6.09
C HIS A 26 -28.11 -17.76 7.43
N PRO A 27 -28.01 -18.49 8.56
CA PRO A 27 -27.99 -17.83 9.84
C PRO A 27 -26.87 -16.78 9.75
N LEU A 28 -27.23 -15.52 9.96
CA LEU A 28 -26.28 -14.50 10.37
C LEU A 28 -25.76 -15.00 11.75
N ALA A 29 -24.86 -15.99 11.72
CA ALA A 29 -23.98 -16.22 12.82
C ALA A 29 -23.31 -14.87 13.03
N GLU A 30 -23.49 -14.29 14.18
CA GLU A 30 -22.75 -13.14 14.66
C GLU A 30 -21.29 -13.45 14.34
N LEU A 31 -20.78 -12.84 13.23
CA LEU A 31 -19.37 -12.91 12.90
C LEU A 31 -18.69 -12.16 14.01
N GLU A 32 -18.23 -12.91 15.03
CA GLU A 32 -17.29 -12.37 16.00
C GLU A 32 -16.23 -11.62 15.20
N PRO A 33 -15.93 -10.35 15.57
CA PRO A 33 -14.80 -9.67 14.98
C PRO A 33 -13.61 -10.59 15.14
N CYS A 34 -12.85 -10.81 14.06
CA CYS A 34 -11.70 -11.70 14.03
C CYS A 34 -10.81 -11.37 15.22
N ARG A 35 -10.98 -12.13 16.32
CA ARG A 35 -10.16 -12.02 17.52
C ARG A 35 -8.83 -12.67 17.17
N VAL A 36 -7.93 -11.90 16.53
CA VAL A 36 -6.51 -12.20 16.67
C VAL A 36 -6.27 -12.19 18.19
N SER A 37 -5.85 -13.31 18.72
CA SER A 37 -5.59 -13.46 20.17
C SER A 37 -4.77 -12.28 20.65
N GLN A 38 -5.34 -11.47 21.55
CA GLN A 38 -4.71 -10.24 22.08
C GLN A 38 -3.32 -10.51 22.68
N SER A 39 -3.08 -11.74 23.17
CA SER A 39 -1.78 -12.18 23.68
C SER A 39 -0.72 -12.35 22.57
N ALA A 40 -1.09 -12.68 21.34
CA ALA A 40 -0.15 -12.88 20.24
C ALA A 40 0.45 -11.56 19.71
N LEU A 41 -0.30 -10.47 19.77
CA LEU A 41 0.17 -9.14 19.33
C LEU A 41 1.22 -8.51 20.25
N LYS A 42 1.18 -8.83 21.55
CA LYS A 42 2.20 -8.38 22.53
C LYS A 42 3.55 -9.07 22.35
N LEU A 43 3.55 -10.31 21.87
CA LEU A 43 4.73 -11.16 21.79
C LEU A 43 5.41 -11.14 20.42
N ASN A 44 4.72 -10.68 19.37
CA ASN A 44 5.23 -10.79 18.00
C ASN A 44 4.79 -9.62 17.11
N PRO A 45 5.53 -8.48 17.11
CA PRO A 45 5.20 -7.32 16.29
C PRO A 45 5.50 -7.57 14.80
N SER A 46 5.02 -8.68 14.26
CA SER A 46 5.19 -9.07 12.86
C SER A 46 4.01 -9.89 12.34
N LEU A 47 3.79 -9.84 11.02
CA LEU A 47 2.78 -10.61 10.31
C LEU A 47 3.43 -11.82 9.66
N LYS A 48 2.84 -13.00 9.83
CA LYS A 48 3.29 -14.22 9.16
C LYS A 48 2.69 -14.29 7.76
N LEU A 49 3.56 -14.38 6.75
CA LEU A 49 3.18 -14.57 5.36
C LEU A 49 2.92 -16.06 5.04
N LYS A 50 2.24 -16.33 3.92
CA LYS A 50 2.01 -17.72 3.44
C LYS A 50 3.30 -18.48 3.16
N SER A 51 4.35 -17.79 2.74
CA SER A 51 5.70 -18.35 2.53
C SER A 51 6.36 -18.83 3.83
N GLY A 52 5.82 -18.47 5.00
CA GLY A 52 6.41 -18.70 6.30
C GLY A 52 7.33 -17.58 6.79
N ARG A 53 7.66 -16.61 5.94
CA ARG A 53 8.43 -15.41 6.33
C ARG A 53 7.60 -14.48 7.22
N THR A 54 8.27 -13.55 7.89
CA THR A 54 7.61 -12.61 8.79
C THR A 54 7.87 -11.18 8.37
N LEU A 55 6.80 -10.40 8.14
CA LEU A 55 6.83 -8.98 7.85
C LEU A 55 6.71 -8.19 9.15
N PRO A 56 7.70 -7.35 9.53
CA PRO A 56 7.56 -6.50 10.72
C PRO A 56 6.32 -5.59 10.62
N SER A 57 5.52 -5.53 11.68
CA SER A 57 4.25 -4.77 11.71
C SER A 57 4.44 -3.26 11.65
N ILE A 58 5.66 -2.76 11.89
CA ILE A 58 6.00 -1.36 11.72
C ILE A 58 7.30 -1.22 10.93
N GLY A 59 7.27 -0.37 9.91
CA GLY A 59 8.42 0.01 9.10
C GLY A 59 8.62 1.53 9.07
N LEU A 60 9.77 1.97 8.57
CA LEU A 60 10.03 3.37 8.25
C LEU A 60 9.77 3.60 6.76
N GLY A 61 8.77 4.45 6.44
CA GLY A 61 8.54 4.93 5.09
C GLY A 61 9.55 6.01 4.72
N LEU A 62 10.20 5.90 3.55
CA LEU A 62 11.26 6.82 3.10
C LEU A 62 10.73 7.92 2.17
N TRP A 63 9.45 7.92 1.82
CA TRP A 63 8.87 8.93 0.95
C TRP A 63 9.01 10.35 1.51
N LYS A 64 9.47 11.29 0.69
CA LYS A 64 9.68 12.71 1.03
C LYS A 64 10.68 12.96 2.18
N ILE A 65 11.63 12.07 2.38
CA ILE A 65 12.79 12.37 3.21
C ILE A 65 13.85 12.97 2.29
N PRO A 66 14.40 14.17 2.63
CA PRO A 66 15.47 14.77 1.83
C PRO A 66 16.67 13.81 1.71
N ASN A 67 17.24 13.69 0.51
CA ASN A 67 18.35 12.77 0.24
C ASN A 67 19.50 12.90 1.25
N SER A 68 19.87 14.14 1.60
CA SER A 68 20.94 14.39 2.57
C SER A 68 20.68 13.87 3.98
N GLU A 69 19.41 13.64 4.35
CA GLU A 69 19.02 13.16 5.68
C GLU A 69 18.86 11.61 5.73
N VAL A 70 18.62 10.97 4.57
CA VAL A 70 18.25 9.55 4.51
C VAL A 70 19.28 8.63 5.15
N PRO A 71 20.61 8.72 4.87
CA PRO A 71 21.57 7.76 5.41
C PRO A 71 21.59 7.77 6.93
N ALA A 72 21.70 8.96 7.54
CA ALA A 72 21.74 9.11 8.99
C ALA A 72 20.43 8.69 9.66
N LEU A 73 19.29 8.97 9.01
CA LEU A 73 17.97 8.60 9.51
C LEU A 73 17.75 7.09 9.49
N VAL A 74 18.16 6.41 8.42
CA VAL A 74 18.07 4.95 8.28
C VAL A 74 18.90 4.25 9.35
N VAL A 75 20.16 4.71 9.58
CA VAL A 75 20.99 4.21 10.67
C VAL A 75 20.33 4.44 12.02
N LYS A 76 19.86 5.67 12.27
CA LYS A 76 19.20 6.01 13.54
C LYS A 76 17.95 5.20 13.81
N ALA A 77 17.13 4.95 12.79
CA ALA A 77 15.98 4.08 12.90
C ALA A 77 16.36 2.64 13.29
N ALA A 78 17.42 2.09 12.67
CA ALA A 78 17.92 0.76 13.01
C ALA A 78 18.45 0.67 14.45
N GLU A 79 19.16 1.70 14.94
CA GLU A 79 19.60 1.82 16.34
C GLU A 79 18.41 1.81 17.32
N LEU A 80 17.30 2.46 16.95
CA LEU A 80 16.06 2.49 17.74
C LEU A 80 15.29 1.16 17.70
N GLY A 81 15.63 0.24 16.78
CA GLY A 81 14.99 -1.07 16.68
C GLY A 81 14.14 -1.29 15.43
N TYR A 82 14.05 -0.34 14.50
CA TYR A 82 13.42 -0.59 13.21
C TYR A 82 14.18 -1.68 12.44
N ARG A 83 13.40 -2.57 11.81
CA ARG A 83 13.93 -3.66 10.97
C ARG A 83 13.24 -3.72 9.61
N HIS A 84 12.27 -2.84 9.34
CA HIS A 84 11.57 -2.72 8.06
C HIS A 84 11.74 -1.31 7.52
N PHE A 85 12.24 -1.20 6.26
CA PHE A 85 12.43 0.04 5.52
C PHE A 85 11.65 -0.05 4.21
N ASP A 86 10.79 0.94 3.96
CA ASP A 86 9.92 1.01 2.79
C ASP A 86 10.39 2.10 1.85
N ALA A 87 11.07 1.69 0.78
CA ALA A 87 11.61 2.52 -0.30
C ALA A 87 10.72 2.44 -1.56
N ALA A 88 11.05 3.22 -2.56
CA ALA A 88 10.59 3.10 -3.93
C ALA A 88 11.54 3.88 -4.85
N SER A 89 11.69 3.42 -6.08
CA SER A 89 12.51 4.10 -7.09
C SER A 89 12.03 5.54 -7.37
N ASP A 90 10.70 5.75 -7.35
CA ASP A 90 10.10 7.09 -7.56
C ASP A 90 10.41 8.09 -6.43
N TYR A 91 10.82 7.63 -5.25
CA TYR A 91 11.18 8.54 -4.15
C TYR A 91 12.49 9.28 -4.41
N GLY A 92 13.32 8.78 -5.33
CA GLY A 92 14.59 9.39 -5.75
C GLY A 92 15.67 9.41 -4.66
N ASN A 93 15.57 8.52 -3.67
CA ASN A 93 16.48 8.47 -2.53
C ASN A 93 16.96 7.05 -2.18
N GLU A 94 16.81 6.09 -3.11
CA GLU A 94 17.25 4.71 -2.87
C GLU A 94 18.78 4.60 -2.71
N ALA A 95 19.56 5.40 -3.43
CA ALA A 95 21.01 5.40 -3.32
C ALA A 95 21.48 5.83 -1.92
N GLU A 96 20.86 6.85 -1.38
CA GLU A 96 21.12 7.32 -0.01
C GLU A 96 20.62 6.33 1.05
N ALA A 97 19.49 5.68 0.79
CA ALA A 97 19.01 4.58 1.65
C ALA A 97 20.00 3.43 1.66
N GLY A 98 20.58 3.07 0.51
CA GLY A 98 21.64 2.07 0.37
C GLY A 98 22.88 2.38 1.19
N ILE A 99 23.32 3.64 1.21
CA ILE A 99 24.42 4.09 2.08
C ILE A 99 24.09 3.81 3.56
N GLY A 100 22.88 4.16 4.01
CA GLY A 100 22.45 3.91 5.38
C GLY A 100 22.32 2.41 5.70
N LEU A 101 21.77 1.61 4.80
CA LEU A 101 21.62 0.15 4.96
C LEU A 101 23.00 -0.52 5.06
N LYS A 102 23.93 -0.13 4.20
CA LYS A 102 25.31 -0.63 4.27
C LYS A 102 25.97 -0.29 5.61
N GLN A 103 25.79 0.95 6.09
CA GLN A 103 26.33 1.35 7.40
C GLN A 103 25.74 0.51 8.54
N ILE A 104 24.44 0.20 8.53
CA ILE A 104 23.80 -0.66 9.53
C ILE A 104 24.50 -2.04 9.59
N ILE A 105 24.78 -2.63 8.42
CA ILE A 105 25.38 -3.95 8.31
C ILE A 105 26.86 -3.89 8.71
N ASP A 106 27.61 -2.93 8.18
CA ASP A 106 29.06 -2.79 8.43
C ASP A 106 29.36 -2.50 9.91
N GLN A 107 28.50 -1.73 10.59
CA GLN A 107 28.62 -1.41 12.01
C GLN A 107 28.06 -2.50 12.93
N GLY A 108 27.45 -3.56 12.39
CA GLY A 108 26.86 -4.64 13.17
C GLY A 108 25.61 -4.26 13.96
N ILE A 109 24.91 -3.18 13.57
CA ILE A 109 23.64 -2.75 14.19
C ILE A 109 22.55 -3.80 13.90
N ALA A 110 22.54 -4.36 12.68
CA ALA A 110 21.71 -5.48 12.29
C ALA A 110 22.40 -6.24 11.15
N ARG A 111 22.14 -7.57 11.06
CA ARG A 111 22.54 -8.36 9.90
C ARG A 111 21.57 -8.13 8.75
N ARG A 112 21.97 -8.40 7.50
CA ARG A 112 21.08 -8.33 6.33
C ARG A 112 19.78 -9.14 6.53
N ASP A 113 19.90 -10.34 7.10
CA ASP A 113 18.78 -11.24 7.35
C ASP A 113 17.83 -10.78 8.45
N ASP A 114 18.25 -9.86 9.30
CA ASP A 114 17.41 -9.24 10.32
C ASP A 114 16.57 -8.08 9.76
N LEU A 115 16.89 -7.63 8.53
CA LEU A 115 16.24 -6.52 7.87
C LEU A 115 15.18 -6.99 6.87
N TRP A 116 14.09 -6.24 6.79
CA TRP A 116 13.06 -6.34 5.76
C TRP A 116 13.09 -5.08 4.91
N ILE A 117 13.51 -5.22 3.65
CA ILE A 117 13.63 -4.11 2.72
C ILE A 117 12.59 -4.26 1.62
N THR A 118 11.71 -3.27 1.53
CA THR A 118 10.67 -3.15 0.50
C THR A 118 11.08 -2.07 -0.51
N SER A 119 10.93 -2.37 -1.80
CA SER A 119 10.91 -1.35 -2.85
C SER A 119 9.82 -1.63 -3.87
N LYS A 120 9.69 -0.77 -4.91
CA LYS A 120 8.54 -0.78 -5.80
C LYS A 120 8.94 -0.55 -7.25
N LEU A 121 8.32 -1.34 -8.14
CA LEU A 121 8.38 -1.18 -9.59
C LEU A 121 7.61 0.07 -10.00
N TRP A 122 8.30 1.04 -10.60
CA TRP A 122 7.66 2.27 -11.04
C TRP A 122 6.82 2.07 -12.31
N ASN A 123 5.85 2.96 -12.48
CA ASN A 123 4.84 2.93 -13.53
C ASN A 123 5.40 2.84 -14.96
N THR A 124 6.57 3.40 -15.21
CA THR A 124 7.24 3.36 -16.53
C THR A 124 7.91 2.03 -16.86
N CYS A 125 7.94 1.08 -15.91
CA CYS A 125 8.66 -0.19 -16.06
C CYS A 125 7.74 -1.41 -16.10
N HIS A 126 6.46 -1.25 -16.43
CA HIS A 126 5.49 -2.35 -16.43
C HIS A 126 5.70 -3.39 -17.54
N ARG A 127 6.34 -3.04 -18.66
CA ARG A 127 6.65 -4.02 -19.72
C ARG A 127 7.60 -5.10 -19.18
N PRO A 128 7.38 -6.38 -19.52
CA PRO A 128 8.19 -7.50 -19.02
C PRO A 128 9.70 -7.30 -19.16
N GLU A 129 10.15 -6.73 -20.29
CA GLU A 129 11.57 -6.45 -20.53
C GLU A 129 12.15 -5.37 -19.63
N HIS A 130 11.33 -4.48 -19.06
CA HIS A 130 11.80 -3.40 -18.19
C HIS A 130 11.81 -3.79 -16.70
N VAL A 131 11.01 -4.76 -16.29
CA VAL A 131 10.93 -5.21 -14.89
C VAL A 131 12.29 -5.64 -14.34
N PRO A 132 13.07 -6.52 -15.03
CA PRO A 132 14.40 -6.91 -14.54
C PRO A 132 15.42 -5.75 -14.58
N LEU A 133 15.27 -4.78 -15.46
CA LEU A 133 16.13 -3.59 -15.47
C LEU A 133 15.87 -2.72 -14.24
N ALA A 134 14.58 -2.51 -13.90
CA ALA A 134 14.17 -1.71 -12.75
C ALA A 134 14.66 -2.31 -11.43
N VAL A 135 14.44 -3.62 -11.19
CA VAL A 135 14.90 -4.24 -9.94
C VAL A 135 16.41 -4.23 -9.79
N LYS A 136 17.16 -4.46 -10.89
CA LYS A 136 18.64 -4.40 -10.86
C LYS A 136 19.13 -2.99 -10.51
N LYS A 137 18.47 -1.94 -11.02
CA LYS A 137 18.79 -0.55 -10.68
C LYS A 137 18.49 -0.29 -9.19
N THR A 138 17.33 -0.69 -8.69
CA THR A 138 16.97 -0.61 -7.27
C THR A 138 17.99 -1.36 -6.38
N LEU A 139 18.34 -2.59 -6.71
CA LEU A 139 19.34 -3.37 -5.96
C LEU A 139 20.72 -2.70 -5.94
N HIS A 140 21.16 -2.18 -7.09
CA HIS A 140 22.39 -1.40 -7.19
C HIS A 140 22.35 -0.17 -6.27
N ASP A 141 21.28 0.61 -6.32
CA ASP A 141 21.13 1.84 -5.53
C ASP A 141 21.06 1.54 -4.03
N LEU A 142 20.29 0.53 -3.63
CA LEU A 142 20.17 0.09 -2.25
C LEU A 142 21.42 -0.67 -1.75
N GLN A 143 22.41 -0.98 -2.62
CA GLN A 143 23.61 -1.76 -2.32
C GLN A 143 23.29 -3.15 -1.73
N LEU A 144 22.33 -3.85 -2.35
CA LEU A 144 21.82 -5.15 -1.93
C LEU A 144 21.88 -6.16 -3.09
N ASP A 145 22.00 -7.44 -2.74
CA ASP A 145 21.95 -8.54 -3.71
C ASP A 145 20.49 -9.00 -3.96
N GLU A 146 19.60 -8.82 -2.96
CA GLU A 146 18.19 -9.20 -3.03
C GLU A 146 17.31 -8.29 -2.17
N LEU A 147 16.04 -8.14 -2.56
CA LEU A 147 14.98 -7.48 -1.77
C LEU A 147 14.17 -8.51 -0.98
N ASP A 148 13.62 -8.10 0.16
CA ASP A 148 12.64 -8.91 0.88
C ASP A 148 11.26 -8.84 0.24
N LEU A 149 10.88 -7.66 -0.31
CA LEU A 149 9.60 -7.45 -0.96
C LEU A 149 9.75 -6.45 -2.12
N TYR A 150 9.20 -6.82 -3.29
CA TYR A 150 9.09 -5.91 -4.42
C TYR A 150 7.63 -5.79 -4.85
N LEU A 151 7.14 -4.55 -4.98
CA LEU A 151 5.73 -4.27 -5.24
C LEU A 151 5.55 -3.60 -6.61
N ILE A 152 4.51 -3.95 -7.36
CA ILE A 152 3.99 -3.04 -8.39
C ILE A 152 3.46 -1.79 -7.66
N HIS A 153 4.00 -0.59 -7.97
CA HIS A 153 3.73 0.63 -7.19
C HIS A 153 2.29 1.12 -7.36
N PHE A 154 1.81 1.19 -8.61
CA PHE A 154 0.42 1.49 -8.97
C PHE A 154 -0.03 0.57 -10.12
N PRO A 155 -1.33 0.31 -10.25
CA PRO A 155 -1.88 -0.36 -11.44
C PRO A 155 -1.95 0.61 -12.65
N ILE A 156 -0.86 1.32 -12.90
CA ILE A 156 -0.74 2.37 -13.93
C ILE A 156 0.49 2.04 -14.77
N ALA A 157 0.31 1.68 -16.03
CA ALA A 157 1.41 1.49 -16.95
C ALA A 157 1.64 2.77 -17.77
N LEU A 158 2.87 3.30 -17.70
CA LEU A 158 3.32 4.46 -18.46
C LEU A 158 4.44 4.08 -19.42
N GLN A 159 4.60 4.86 -20.49
CA GLN A 159 5.69 4.67 -21.45
C GLN A 159 7.05 4.73 -20.76
N PHE A 160 7.92 3.82 -21.15
CA PHE A 160 9.27 3.71 -20.58
C PHE A 160 10.11 4.95 -20.88
N VAL A 161 10.83 5.41 -19.86
CA VAL A 161 11.85 6.45 -19.99
C VAL A 161 13.21 5.81 -19.67
N PRO A 162 14.17 5.80 -20.60
CA PRO A 162 15.50 5.25 -20.37
C PRO A 162 16.16 5.85 -19.12
N PHE A 163 16.78 5.04 -18.29
CA PHE A 163 17.38 5.48 -17.01
C PHE A 163 18.53 6.48 -17.24
N GLU A 164 19.23 6.36 -18.36
CA GLU A 164 20.28 7.30 -18.77
C GLU A 164 19.73 8.68 -19.14
N GLN A 165 18.47 8.73 -19.57
CA GLN A 165 17.80 9.97 -19.89
C GLN A 165 17.28 10.66 -18.62
N ARG A 166 16.62 9.89 -17.75
CA ARG A 166 16.06 10.40 -16.47
C ARG A 166 15.78 9.29 -15.47
N TYR A 167 16.31 9.44 -14.26
CA TYR A 167 16.00 8.55 -13.15
C TYR A 167 15.94 9.32 -11.83
N PRO A 168 14.88 9.17 -11.02
CA PRO A 168 13.65 8.43 -11.37
C PRO A 168 12.89 9.09 -12.53
N ALA A 169 12.11 8.30 -13.25
CA ALA A 169 11.37 8.77 -14.41
C ALA A 169 10.27 9.81 -14.08
N GLY A 170 9.68 9.72 -12.87
CA GLY A 170 8.55 10.54 -12.45
C GLY A 170 7.29 10.27 -13.27
N TRP A 171 6.32 11.17 -13.19
CA TRP A 171 5.00 11.00 -13.82
C TRP A 171 4.95 11.51 -15.27
N PHE A 172 5.66 12.60 -15.58
CA PHE A 172 5.69 13.12 -16.96
C PHE A 172 6.53 12.25 -17.88
N TYR A 173 6.04 12.00 -19.10
CA TYR A 173 6.86 11.38 -20.13
C TYR A 173 7.98 12.32 -20.58
N ASP A 174 7.64 13.55 -20.95
CA ASP A 174 8.59 14.62 -21.27
C ASP A 174 8.23 15.87 -20.46
N PRO A 175 8.95 16.19 -19.38
CA PRO A 175 8.70 17.38 -18.57
C PRO A 175 9.09 18.68 -19.26
N ALA A 176 9.85 18.64 -20.38
CA ALA A 176 10.23 19.81 -21.17
C ALA A 176 9.25 20.11 -22.32
N ALA A 177 8.24 19.25 -22.53
CA ALA A 177 7.23 19.47 -23.55
C ALA A 177 6.42 20.75 -23.28
N PRO A 178 5.87 21.44 -24.31
CA PRO A 178 5.03 22.62 -24.13
C PRO A 178 3.81 22.39 -23.21
N GLN A 179 3.30 21.17 -23.17
CA GLN A 179 2.24 20.71 -22.29
C GLN A 179 2.64 19.33 -21.73
N PRO A 180 3.44 19.28 -20.66
CA PRO A 180 3.87 18.04 -20.07
C PRO A 180 2.65 17.23 -19.59
N CYS A 181 2.63 15.94 -19.88
CA CYS A 181 1.56 15.04 -19.44
C CYS A 181 2.11 13.63 -19.20
N MET A 182 1.32 12.79 -18.56
CA MET A 182 1.57 11.35 -18.50
C MET A 182 1.28 10.74 -19.88
N GLN A 183 2.02 9.69 -20.23
CA GLN A 183 1.74 8.90 -21.43
C GLN A 183 1.52 7.45 -21.03
N SER A 184 0.28 6.99 -21.20
CA SER A 184 -0.10 5.62 -20.87
C SER A 184 0.57 4.61 -21.82
N ASP A 185 0.85 3.43 -21.29
CA ASP A 185 1.26 2.26 -22.06
C ASP A 185 0.20 1.14 -21.87
N ALA A 186 -0.09 0.41 -22.93
CA ALA A 186 -1.07 -0.67 -22.89
C ALA A 186 -0.40 -1.99 -22.49
N VAL A 187 -0.15 -2.16 -21.20
CA VAL A 187 0.47 -3.36 -20.63
C VAL A 187 -0.53 -4.05 -19.69
N PRO A 188 -0.97 -5.28 -20.00
CA PRO A 188 -1.78 -6.07 -19.08
C PRO A 188 -1.03 -6.36 -17.77
N ILE A 189 -1.73 -6.26 -16.64
CA ILE A 189 -1.13 -6.56 -15.31
C ILE A 189 -0.56 -7.99 -15.28
N SER A 190 -1.19 -8.94 -15.99
CA SER A 190 -0.71 -10.32 -16.10
C SER A 190 0.70 -10.45 -16.68
N GLU A 191 1.06 -9.63 -17.66
CA GLU A 191 2.40 -9.64 -18.27
C GLU A 191 3.44 -9.07 -17.28
N THR A 192 3.13 -7.94 -16.64
CA THR A 192 3.98 -7.37 -15.58
C THR A 192 4.15 -8.36 -14.44
N TRP A 193 3.05 -9.03 -14.02
CA TRP A 193 3.10 -9.97 -12.90
C TRP A 193 3.95 -11.19 -13.22
N GLN A 194 3.85 -11.74 -14.43
CA GLN A 194 4.70 -12.85 -14.85
C GLN A 194 6.20 -12.48 -14.76
N ALA A 195 6.57 -11.28 -15.18
CA ALA A 195 7.95 -10.80 -15.05
C ALA A 195 8.35 -10.61 -13.57
N MET A 196 7.43 -10.19 -12.69
CA MET A 196 7.68 -10.13 -11.24
C MET A 196 7.92 -11.52 -10.65
N GLU A 197 7.18 -12.55 -11.07
CA GLU A 197 7.40 -13.95 -10.67
C GLU A 197 8.77 -14.49 -11.09
N GLU A 198 9.27 -14.05 -12.26
CA GLU A 198 10.61 -14.40 -12.74
C GLU A 198 11.71 -13.82 -11.85
N LEU A 199 11.49 -12.65 -11.22
CA LEU A 199 12.44 -12.08 -10.27
C LEU A 199 12.62 -12.96 -9.03
N VAL A 200 11.54 -13.60 -8.55
CA VAL A 200 11.60 -14.56 -7.45
C VAL A 200 12.42 -15.78 -7.86
N SER A 201 12.15 -16.31 -9.06
CA SER A 201 12.88 -17.45 -9.60
C SER A 201 14.36 -17.17 -9.81
N ALA A 202 14.71 -15.91 -10.12
CA ALA A 202 16.10 -15.46 -10.29
C ALA A 202 16.81 -15.14 -8.96
N GLY A 203 16.10 -15.20 -7.82
CA GLY A 203 16.64 -14.89 -6.50
C GLY A 203 16.93 -13.41 -6.26
N LEU A 204 16.36 -12.50 -7.08
CA LEU A 204 16.53 -11.06 -6.91
C LEU A 204 15.57 -10.47 -5.86
N VAL A 205 14.42 -11.12 -5.65
CA VAL A 205 13.44 -10.74 -4.65
C VAL A 205 12.90 -11.98 -3.93
N ARG A 206 12.63 -11.87 -2.64
CA ARG A 206 12.13 -12.98 -1.82
C ARG A 206 10.60 -13.10 -1.89
N GLU A 207 9.90 -11.98 -1.88
CA GLU A 207 8.46 -11.86 -1.96
C GLU A 207 8.07 -10.81 -3.01
N ILE A 208 6.92 -11.02 -3.65
CA ILE A 208 6.34 -10.05 -4.58
C ILE A 208 4.93 -9.67 -4.13
N GLY A 209 4.52 -8.47 -4.48
CA GLY A 209 3.20 -7.96 -4.12
C GLY A 209 2.79 -6.78 -4.99
N VAL A 210 1.73 -6.12 -4.56
CA VAL A 210 1.16 -4.99 -5.30
C VAL A 210 0.85 -3.84 -4.36
N SER A 211 0.77 -2.62 -4.89
CA SER A 211 0.34 -1.45 -4.15
C SER A 211 -0.76 -0.71 -4.92
N ASN A 212 -1.70 -0.11 -4.18
CA ASN A 212 -2.82 0.65 -4.75
C ASN A 212 -3.82 -0.18 -5.59
N PHE A 213 -3.94 -1.47 -5.32
CA PHE A 213 -4.90 -2.36 -5.97
C PHE A 213 -6.20 -2.45 -5.16
N GLY A 214 -7.32 -2.44 -5.87
CA GLY A 214 -8.64 -2.76 -5.31
C GLY A 214 -8.97 -4.25 -5.43
N VAL A 215 -10.11 -4.66 -4.84
CA VAL A 215 -10.55 -6.07 -4.82
C VAL A 215 -10.72 -6.64 -6.23
N SER A 216 -11.24 -5.86 -7.19
CA SER A 216 -11.47 -6.31 -8.56
C SER A 216 -10.15 -6.69 -9.25
N LEU A 217 -9.13 -5.83 -9.14
CA LEU A 217 -7.80 -6.09 -9.69
C LEU A 217 -7.09 -7.26 -8.98
N LEU A 218 -7.27 -7.38 -7.65
CA LEU A 218 -6.71 -8.52 -6.91
C LEU A 218 -7.35 -9.84 -7.32
N ARG A 219 -8.67 -9.87 -7.59
CA ARG A 219 -9.35 -11.08 -8.08
C ARG A 219 -8.86 -11.48 -9.45
N ASP A 220 -8.69 -10.53 -10.35
CA ASP A 220 -8.13 -10.77 -11.68
C ASP A 220 -6.69 -11.29 -11.58
N LEU A 221 -5.84 -10.62 -10.80
CA LEU A 221 -4.47 -11.05 -10.57
C LEU A 221 -4.39 -12.48 -10.02
N LEU A 222 -5.19 -12.81 -9.01
CA LEU A 222 -5.21 -14.14 -8.38
C LEU A 222 -5.70 -15.24 -9.33
N ALA A 223 -6.46 -14.89 -10.38
CA ALA A 223 -6.95 -15.87 -11.34
C ALA A 223 -5.86 -16.41 -12.27
N HIS A 224 -4.75 -15.69 -12.46
CA HIS A 224 -3.66 -16.08 -13.34
C HIS A 224 -2.28 -16.16 -12.67
N ALA A 225 -2.12 -15.63 -11.46
CA ALA A 225 -0.84 -15.66 -10.74
C ALA A 225 -0.42 -17.10 -10.38
N ARG A 226 0.80 -17.48 -10.73
CA ARG A 226 1.46 -18.71 -10.26
C ARG A 226 1.98 -18.53 -8.82
N ILE A 227 2.55 -17.35 -8.54
CA ILE A 227 2.94 -16.91 -7.21
C ILE A 227 1.96 -15.82 -6.82
N PRO A 228 1.03 -16.07 -5.87
CA PRO A 228 0.09 -15.04 -5.45
C PRO A 228 0.82 -13.87 -4.75
N PRO A 229 0.28 -12.64 -4.78
CA PRO A 229 0.88 -11.52 -4.08
C PRO A 229 0.94 -11.82 -2.58
N ALA A 230 2.13 -11.67 -1.99
CA ALA A 230 2.35 -11.87 -0.56
C ALA A 230 1.81 -10.68 0.25
N VAL A 231 1.90 -9.48 -0.31
CA VAL A 231 1.55 -8.21 0.36
C VAL A 231 0.77 -7.31 -0.60
N LEU A 232 -0.27 -6.67 -0.06
CA LEU A 232 -0.92 -5.50 -0.64
C LEU A 232 -0.53 -4.26 0.20
N GLN A 233 0.04 -3.23 -0.43
CA GLN A 233 0.28 -1.95 0.23
C GLN A 233 -0.73 -0.90 -0.24
N VAL A 234 -1.49 -0.30 0.68
CA VAL A 234 -2.54 0.69 0.37
C VAL A 234 -2.57 1.82 1.38
N GLU A 235 -3.16 2.95 0.98
CA GLU A 235 -3.51 4.01 1.91
C GLU A 235 -4.49 3.48 2.97
N LEU A 236 -4.12 3.62 4.25
CA LEU A 236 -4.92 3.07 5.35
C LEU A 236 -4.79 3.94 6.60
N HIS A 237 -5.88 4.54 7.03
CA HIS A 237 -5.98 5.37 8.23
C HIS A 237 -7.45 5.47 8.67
N PRO A 238 -7.78 6.05 9.84
CA PRO A 238 -9.15 6.07 10.35
C PRO A 238 -10.20 6.73 9.44
N TYR A 239 -9.82 7.64 8.54
CA TYR A 239 -10.74 8.21 7.55
C TYR A 239 -10.87 7.38 6.27
N LEU A 240 -10.04 6.34 6.11
CA LEU A 240 -10.09 5.37 5.01
C LEU A 240 -9.79 3.96 5.56
N THR A 241 -10.78 3.33 6.17
CA THR A 241 -10.60 2.08 6.92
C THR A 241 -10.51 0.83 6.04
N GLN A 242 -11.03 0.87 4.83
CA GLN A 242 -10.94 -0.19 3.81
C GLN A 242 -11.40 -1.59 4.28
N GLU A 243 -12.47 -1.68 5.09
CA GLU A 243 -12.91 -2.92 5.74
C GLU A 243 -13.11 -4.11 4.79
N LYS A 244 -13.77 -3.87 3.64
CA LYS A 244 -14.03 -4.94 2.66
C LYS A 244 -12.74 -5.44 2.01
N LEU A 245 -11.80 -4.53 1.72
CA LEU A 245 -10.50 -4.88 1.14
C LEU A 245 -9.64 -5.66 2.12
N LEU A 246 -9.57 -5.23 3.38
CA LEU A 246 -8.82 -5.93 4.43
C LEU A 246 -9.36 -7.34 4.65
N ARG A 247 -10.70 -7.48 4.73
CA ARG A 247 -11.32 -8.79 4.87
C ARG A 247 -11.00 -9.69 3.68
N PHE A 248 -11.10 -9.18 2.46
CA PHE A 248 -10.73 -9.93 1.24
C PHE A 248 -9.28 -10.39 1.29
N CYS A 249 -8.35 -9.51 1.62
CA CYS A 249 -6.92 -9.85 1.72
C CYS A 249 -6.68 -10.92 2.79
N HIS A 250 -7.31 -10.79 3.95
CA HIS A 250 -7.20 -11.78 5.02
C HIS A 250 -7.69 -13.17 4.56
N GLU A 251 -8.87 -13.25 3.93
CA GLU A 251 -9.41 -14.51 3.39
C GLU A 251 -8.52 -15.08 2.27
N ALA A 252 -7.93 -14.23 1.44
CA ALA A 252 -6.98 -14.62 0.39
C ALA A 252 -5.57 -14.95 0.94
N GLY A 253 -5.30 -14.64 2.22
CA GLY A 253 -3.99 -14.80 2.87
C GLY A 253 -2.94 -13.86 2.32
N ILE A 254 -3.33 -12.66 1.94
CA ILE A 254 -2.48 -11.55 1.52
C ILE A 254 -2.29 -10.64 2.73
N ALA A 255 -1.05 -10.40 3.16
CA ALA A 255 -0.78 -9.43 4.21
C ALA A 255 -1.03 -8.00 3.71
N VAL A 256 -1.46 -7.10 4.60
CA VAL A 256 -1.70 -5.71 4.21
C VAL A 256 -0.73 -4.78 4.94
N THR A 257 -0.11 -3.87 4.18
CA THR A 257 0.68 -2.75 4.71
C THR A 257 -0.06 -1.44 4.46
N GLY A 258 -0.32 -0.68 5.54
CA GLY A 258 -0.91 0.66 5.46
C GLY A 258 0.16 1.73 5.29
N PHE A 259 0.14 2.45 4.16
CA PHE A 259 0.91 3.68 4.03
C PHE A 259 0.07 4.88 4.47
N SER A 260 0.73 6.02 4.75
CA SER A 260 0.10 7.22 5.32
C SER A 260 -0.82 6.93 6.52
N PRO A 261 -0.39 6.13 7.51
CA PRO A 261 -1.28 5.69 8.59
C PRO A 261 -1.80 6.85 9.46
N LEU A 262 -1.16 8.02 9.41
CA LEU A 262 -1.60 9.26 10.08
C LEU A 262 -2.46 10.17 9.17
N GLY A 263 -2.86 9.69 7.99
CA GLY A 263 -3.77 10.38 7.05
C GLY A 263 -3.20 11.69 6.53
N ALA A 264 -3.99 12.77 6.62
CA ALA A 264 -3.75 14.10 6.06
C ALA A 264 -2.35 14.68 6.31
N LEU A 265 -1.70 14.34 7.43
CA LEU A 265 -0.37 14.85 7.79
C LEU A 265 0.69 14.62 6.69
N SER A 266 0.53 13.55 5.89
CA SER A 266 1.42 13.26 4.79
C SER A 266 1.21 14.17 3.57
N TYR A 267 0.08 14.88 3.50
CA TYR A 267 -0.40 15.55 2.29
C TYR A 267 -0.52 17.08 2.42
N PHE A 268 -0.36 17.66 3.62
CA PHE A 268 -0.40 19.11 3.81
C PHE A 268 0.61 19.86 2.94
N SER A 269 1.84 19.38 2.87
CA SER A 269 2.91 20.02 2.08
C SER A 269 2.69 19.92 0.56
N LEU A 270 1.75 19.07 0.13
CA LEU A 270 1.38 18.88 -1.28
C LEU A 270 0.10 19.63 -1.65
N GLY A 271 -0.55 20.31 -0.69
CA GLY A 271 -1.85 20.95 -0.91
C GLY A 271 -3.01 20.00 -1.16
N MET A 272 -2.84 18.68 -0.89
CA MET A 272 -3.84 17.65 -1.12
C MET A 272 -4.72 17.38 0.11
N ALA A 273 -4.43 18.02 1.24
CA ALA A 273 -5.20 17.95 2.48
C ALA A 273 -5.11 19.24 3.28
N THR A 274 -6.13 19.49 4.11
CA THR A 274 -6.19 20.62 5.03
C THR A 274 -5.99 20.20 6.48
N THR A 275 -5.70 21.16 7.37
CA THR A 275 -5.50 20.88 8.80
C THR A 275 -6.75 20.35 9.48
N GLU A 276 -7.93 20.68 9.00
CA GLU A 276 -9.24 20.21 9.47
C GLU A 276 -9.45 18.70 9.20
N GLU A 277 -8.70 18.14 8.24
CA GLU A 277 -8.73 16.74 7.90
C GLU A 277 -7.73 15.89 8.74
N SER A 278 -7.08 16.50 9.74
CA SER A 278 -6.12 15.80 10.61
C SER A 278 -6.82 14.81 11.54
N VAL A 279 -6.62 13.52 11.34
CA VAL A 279 -7.19 12.48 12.19
C VAL A 279 -6.60 12.46 13.59
N VAL A 280 -5.33 12.84 13.75
CA VAL A 280 -4.69 12.89 15.08
C VAL A 280 -5.25 14.03 15.95
N ASP A 281 -5.88 15.02 15.32
CA ASP A 281 -6.54 16.13 16.01
C ASP A 281 -8.02 15.87 16.31
N HIS A 282 -8.57 14.75 15.82
CA HIS A 282 -9.96 14.42 16.04
C HIS A 282 -10.25 14.17 17.53
N ALA A 283 -11.38 14.68 18.03
CA ALA A 283 -11.74 14.63 19.46
C ALA A 283 -11.75 13.20 20.03
N VAL A 284 -12.28 12.22 19.29
CA VAL A 284 -12.30 10.81 19.68
C VAL A 284 -10.88 10.28 19.90
N VAL A 285 -9.95 10.55 18.97
CA VAL A 285 -8.56 10.09 19.06
C VAL A 285 -7.86 10.74 20.24
N ARG A 286 -8.02 12.06 20.43
CA ARG A 286 -7.44 12.78 21.58
C ARG A 286 -7.97 12.28 22.92
N GLN A 287 -9.27 11.99 23.02
CA GLN A 287 -9.88 11.45 24.23
C GLN A 287 -9.31 10.07 24.59
N ILE A 288 -9.20 9.18 23.61
CA ILE A 288 -8.60 7.86 23.80
C ILE A 288 -7.14 8.01 24.21
N ALA A 289 -6.37 8.86 23.51
CA ALA A 289 -4.96 9.11 23.80
C ALA A 289 -4.73 9.58 25.24
N ALA A 290 -5.52 10.52 25.72
CA ALA A 290 -5.46 10.99 27.11
C ALA A 290 -5.74 9.85 28.12
N ARG A 291 -6.73 9.00 27.86
CA ARG A 291 -7.09 7.88 28.71
C ARG A 291 -6.02 6.80 28.77
N VAL A 292 -5.40 6.46 27.64
CA VAL A 292 -4.34 5.43 27.59
C VAL A 292 -2.94 6.00 27.84
N GLN A 293 -2.82 7.31 28.13
CA GLN A 293 -1.56 8.01 28.36
C GLN A 293 -0.54 7.86 27.23
N LYS A 294 -1.04 7.98 26.00
CA LYS A 294 -0.25 7.92 24.74
C LYS A 294 -0.53 9.16 23.91
N THR A 295 0.30 9.38 22.90
CA THR A 295 0.03 10.46 21.93
C THR A 295 -1.09 10.06 20.96
N PRO A 296 -1.82 11.02 20.37
CA PRO A 296 -2.79 10.72 19.33
C PRO A 296 -2.21 9.94 18.13
N ALA A 297 -0.95 10.23 17.77
CA ALA A 297 -0.26 9.48 16.71
C ALA A 297 -0.07 8.02 17.11
N GLN A 298 0.40 7.71 18.33
CA GLN A 298 0.54 6.35 18.82
C GLN A 298 -0.80 5.60 18.82
N VAL A 299 -1.90 6.25 19.20
CA VAL A 299 -3.24 5.65 19.16
C VAL A 299 -3.64 5.26 17.75
N VAL A 300 -3.44 6.13 16.78
CA VAL A 300 -3.77 5.85 15.36
C VAL A 300 -2.87 4.74 14.80
N LEU A 301 -1.57 4.77 15.08
CA LEU A 301 -0.64 3.72 14.65
C LEU A 301 -0.98 2.36 15.30
N ARG A 302 -1.30 2.37 16.60
CA ARG A 302 -1.73 1.16 17.30
C ARG A 302 -3.03 0.59 16.72
N TRP A 303 -4.00 1.44 16.40
CA TRP A 303 -5.23 1.01 15.72
C TRP A 303 -4.92 0.29 14.40
N GLY A 304 -4.01 0.83 13.58
CA GLY A 304 -3.60 0.17 12.33
C GLY A 304 -3.03 -1.22 12.58
N VAL A 305 -2.03 -1.36 13.46
CA VAL A 305 -1.40 -2.64 13.77
C VAL A 305 -2.38 -3.62 14.43
N GLN A 306 -3.24 -3.13 15.32
CA GLN A 306 -4.19 -3.99 16.05
C GLN A 306 -5.30 -4.56 15.16
N ARG A 307 -5.49 -4.00 13.95
CA ARG A 307 -6.33 -4.56 12.89
C ARG A 307 -5.67 -5.70 12.10
N GLY A 308 -4.45 -6.10 12.46
CA GLY A 308 -3.70 -7.14 11.75
C GLY A 308 -3.01 -6.63 10.49
N THR A 309 -2.70 -5.32 10.41
CA THR A 309 -1.94 -4.75 9.28
C THR A 309 -0.54 -4.34 9.71
N ALA A 310 0.42 -4.38 8.78
CA ALA A 310 1.67 -3.63 8.94
C ALA A 310 1.43 -2.16 8.58
N ILE A 311 2.29 -1.27 9.07
CA ILE A 311 2.23 0.17 8.79
C ILE A 311 3.62 0.72 8.49
N VAL A 312 3.69 1.74 7.64
CA VAL A 312 4.96 2.41 7.27
C VAL A 312 4.85 3.93 7.48
N PRO A 313 4.73 4.40 8.75
CA PRO A 313 4.77 5.83 9.03
C PRO A 313 6.10 6.44 8.61
N LYS A 314 6.07 7.69 8.15
CA LYS A 314 7.25 8.51 7.82
C LYS A 314 7.53 9.51 8.93
N SER A 315 8.76 9.62 9.34
CA SER A 315 9.26 10.76 10.12
C SER A 315 10.74 10.97 9.83
N SER A 316 11.17 12.24 9.77
CA SER A 316 12.57 12.65 9.74
C SER A 316 13.10 13.06 11.13
N ARG A 317 12.28 12.96 12.19
CA ARG A 317 12.63 13.33 13.56
C ARG A 317 12.90 12.09 14.40
N PRO A 318 14.12 11.93 14.97
CA PRO A 318 14.46 10.75 15.78
C PRO A 318 13.51 10.53 16.96
N GLU A 319 13.04 11.60 17.61
CA GLU A 319 12.11 11.52 18.74
C GLU A 319 10.77 10.88 18.32
N ARG A 320 10.28 11.24 17.12
CA ARG A 320 9.06 10.65 16.57
C ARG A 320 9.26 9.22 16.08
N LEU A 321 10.47 8.84 15.64
CA LEU A 321 10.77 7.46 15.31
C LEU A 321 10.65 6.58 16.56
N ALA A 322 11.24 7.02 17.69
CA ALA A 322 11.12 6.30 18.96
C ALA A 322 9.65 6.24 19.44
N GLU A 323 8.92 7.36 19.35
CA GLU A 323 7.50 7.44 19.69
C GLU A 323 6.65 6.48 18.84
N ASN A 324 6.84 6.49 17.52
CA ASN A 324 6.09 5.62 16.60
C ASN A 324 6.36 4.13 16.87
N LEU A 325 7.56 3.76 17.31
CA LEU A 325 7.92 2.39 17.64
C LEU A 325 7.29 1.94 18.99
N ALA A 326 7.04 2.87 19.92
CA ALA A 326 6.49 2.61 21.25
C ALA A 326 4.94 2.46 21.21
N ILE A 327 4.44 1.55 20.37
CA ILE A 327 3.01 1.27 20.19
C ILE A 327 2.61 -0.16 20.58
N PHE A 328 3.56 -0.96 21.09
CA PHE A 328 3.33 -2.37 21.45
C PHE A 328 3.18 -2.59 22.96
N ASP A 329 3.33 -1.55 23.76
CA ASP A 329 3.25 -1.58 25.23
C ASP A 329 1.86 -1.27 25.79
N PHE A 330 0.86 -1.02 24.92
CA PHE A 330 -0.53 -0.81 25.27
C PHE A 330 -1.48 -1.43 24.26
N GLU A 331 -2.75 -1.55 24.63
CA GLU A 331 -3.83 -2.04 23.76
C GLU A 331 -5.00 -1.07 23.77
N LEU A 332 -5.66 -0.97 22.60
CA LEU A 332 -6.95 -0.32 22.46
C LEU A 332 -8.06 -1.32 22.78
N SER A 333 -9.05 -0.92 23.55
CA SER A 333 -10.24 -1.74 23.81
C SER A 333 -11.05 -1.95 22.52
N ALA A 334 -11.97 -2.92 22.53
CA ALA A 334 -12.88 -3.14 21.41
C ALA A 334 -13.70 -1.88 21.09
N ASP A 335 -14.16 -1.16 22.12
CA ASP A 335 -14.90 0.10 21.96
C ASP A 335 -14.03 1.20 21.34
N ASP A 336 -12.75 1.28 21.71
CA ASP A 336 -11.81 2.22 21.08
C ASP A 336 -11.59 1.92 19.62
N MET A 337 -11.36 0.65 19.32
CA MET A 337 -11.18 0.18 17.94
C MET A 337 -12.41 0.50 17.09
N GLN A 338 -13.61 0.30 17.64
CA GLN A 338 -14.88 0.62 16.98
C GLN A 338 -15.06 2.13 16.83
N ALA A 339 -14.77 2.91 17.86
CA ALA A 339 -14.89 4.37 17.83
C ALA A 339 -13.96 4.99 16.79
N ILE A 340 -12.71 4.52 16.71
CA ILE A 340 -11.76 5.00 15.70
C ILE A 340 -12.17 4.54 14.29
N SER A 341 -12.59 3.29 14.12
CA SER A 341 -13.07 2.77 12.82
C SER A 341 -14.35 3.49 12.35
N GLY A 342 -15.19 3.95 13.28
CA GLY A 342 -16.38 4.76 13.01
C GLY A 342 -16.08 6.15 12.45
N LEU A 343 -14.84 6.59 12.45
CA LEU A 343 -14.40 7.85 11.82
C LEU A 343 -14.28 7.77 10.30
N ASN A 344 -14.50 6.60 9.72
CA ASN A 344 -14.39 6.37 8.29
C ASN A 344 -15.25 7.35 7.48
N ARG A 345 -14.62 8.04 6.54
CA ARG A 345 -15.24 9.00 5.62
C ARG A 345 -15.08 8.60 4.17
N GLN A 346 -14.47 7.44 3.89
CA GLN A 346 -14.01 7.03 2.56
C GLN A 346 -13.09 8.10 1.92
N ARG A 347 -12.36 8.87 2.75
CA ARG A 347 -11.48 9.95 2.32
C ARG A 347 -10.10 9.39 1.94
N ARG A 348 -9.84 9.32 0.67
CA ARG A 348 -8.54 9.01 0.10
C ARG A 348 -7.80 10.30 -0.20
N PHE A 349 -6.54 10.41 0.24
CA PHE A 349 -5.67 11.55 -0.09
C PHE A 349 -4.78 11.24 -1.29
N ASN A 350 -4.34 9.98 -1.43
CA ASN A 350 -3.52 9.52 -2.56
C ASN A 350 -4.41 8.93 -3.65
N ASP A 351 -5.12 9.79 -4.36
CA ASP A 351 -6.00 9.39 -5.46
C ASP A 351 -5.44 9.90 -6.80
N PRO A 352 -4.91 9.00 -7.67
CA PRO A 352 -4.46 9.41 -9.01
C PRO A 352 -5.55 10.06 -9.86
N GLY A 353 -6.83 9.72 -9.64
CA GLY A 353 -7.96 10.38 -10.31
C GLY A 353 -8.04 11.87 -10.03
N ASP A 354 -7.60 12.30 -8.84
CA ASP A 354 -7.58 13.71 -8.43
C ASP A 354 -6.21 14.38 -8.74
N PHE A 355 -5.11 13.80 -8.23
CA PHE A 355 -3.83 14.50 -8.28
C PHE A 355 -3.16 14.42 -9.65
N CYS A 356 -3.40 13.38 -10.45
CA CYS A 356 -2.78 13.29 -11.78
C CYS A 356 -3.36 14.33 -12.74
N GLU A 357 -4.65 14.64 -12.64
CA GLU A 357 -5.26 15.69 -13.46
C GLU A 357 -4.69 17.06 -13.10
N SER A 358 -4.63 17.39 -11.83
CA SER A 358 -4.19 18.72 -11.35
C SER A 358 -2.68 18.93 -11.46
N ALA A 359 -1.85 17.91 -11.19
CA ALA A 359 -0.40 18.02 -11.13
C ALA A 359 0.31 17.56 -12.41
N PHE A 360 -0.31 16.64 -13.20
CA PHE A 360 0.33 15.99 -14.34
C PHE A 360 -0.49 16.07 -15.62
N ASN A 361 -1.48 16.96 -15.69
CA ASN A 361 -2.33 17.21 -16.87
C ASN A 361 -2.94 15.94 -17.46
N THR A 362 -3.26 14.94 -16.62
CA THR A 362 -3.75 13.66 -17.11
C THR A 362 -4.79 13.09 -16.14
N PHE A 363 -6.02 12.95 -16.59
CA PHE A 363 -7.05 12.26 -15.82
C PHE A 363 -6.79 10.75 -15.83
N TYR A 364 -6.45 10.19 -14.68
CA TYR A 364 -6.07 8.76 -14.56
C TYR A 364 -6.67 8.13 -13.29
N PRO A 365 -7.99 7.91 -13.23
CA PRO A 365 -8.61 7.30 -12.06
C PRO A 365 -8.28 5.80 -11.98
N ILE A 366 -7.98 5.32 -10.77
CA ILE A 366 -7.80 3.91 -10.44
C ILE A 366 -8.73 3.44 -9.33
N TYR A 367 -9.49 4.37 -8.77
CA TYR A 367 -10.53 4.12 -7.77
C TYR A 367 -11.87 4.67 -8.26
N GLU A 368 -12.98 4.12 -7.71
CA GLU A 368 -14.36 4.54 -7.96
C GLU A 368 -14.95 5.32 -6.79
#